data_8024e24eddbbeed6308dd4a339a91797
#
_entry.id   8024e24eddbbeed6308dd4a339a91797
#
_cell.length_a   1.000
_cell.length_b   1.000
_cell.length_c   1.000
_cell.angle_alpha   90.00
_cell.angle_beta   90.00
_cell.angle_gamma   90.00
#
_symmetry.space_group_name_H-M   'P 1'
#
loop_
_entity.id
_entity.type
_entity.pdbx_description
1 polymer ?
#
loop_
_entity_poly.entity_id
_entity_poly.type
_entity_poly.pdbx_seq_one_letter_code
_entity_poly.pdbx_strand_id
1 'polypeptide(L)'
;MSVFIKLVENRPPKEYAELATADISYDDITEGESPATYEYDLLPSGALRILRMTKGEAAVVESIYAPGLWFRVQGQCRGNAE
;
A
#
# COMPACT_ATOMS: atom_id res chain seq x y z
N MET A 1 9.72 -3.96 -1.62
CA MET A 1 9.62 -2.51 -1.55
C MET A 1 8.50 -2.12 -0.62
N SER A 2 8.61 -0.92 -0.06
CA SER A 2 7.58 -0.44 0.89
C SER A 2 6.38 0.13 0.14
N VAL A 3 5.24 0.19 0.82
CA VAL A 3 4.02 0.78 0.28
C VAL A 3 3.64 2.00 1.11
N PHE A 4 3.33 3.09 0.44
CA PHE A 4 2.98 4.36 1.07
C PHE A 4 1.62 4.81 0.56
N ILE A 5 0.73 5.17 1.48
CA ILE A 5 -0.66 5.51 1.15
C ILE A 5 -1.01 6.90 1.67
N LYS A 6 -1.67 7.69 0.82
CA LYS A 6 -2.26 8.97 1.20
C LYS A 6 -3.76 8.79 1.36
N LEU A 7 -4.30 9.19 2.49
CA LEU A 7 -5.72 9.09 2.76
C LEU A 7 -6.45 10.36 2.34
N VAL A 8 -7.70 10.19 1.95
CA VAL A 8 -8.52 11.32 1.51
C VAL A 8 -8.68 12.37 2.60
N GLU A 9 -8.86 11.95 3.84
CA GLU A 9 -9.05 12.87 4.97
C GLU A 9 -7.86 13.79 5.21
N ASN A 10 -6.66 13.33 4.88
CA ASN A 10 -5.43 14.09 5.10
C ASN A 10 -4.88 14.65 3.80
N ARG A 11 -5.72 14.77 2.81
CA ARG A 11 -5.31 15.21 1.50
C ARG A 11 -4.82 16.66 1.54
N PRO A 12 -3.54 16.91 1.17
CA PRO A 12 -3.01 18.27 1.17
C PRO A 12 -3.56 19.06 -0.01
N PRO A 13 -3.37 20.39 -0.03
CA PRO A 13 -3.68 21.18 -1.22
C PRO A 13 -3.01 20.58 -2.43
N LYS A 14 -3.66 20.69 -3.57
CA LYS A 14 -3.21 20.05 -4.81
C LYS A 14 -1.75 20.37 -5.15
N GLU A 15 -1.34 21.61 -4.94
CA GLU A 15 0.01 22.08 -5.24
C GLU A 15 1.09 21.45 -4.37
N TYR A 16 0.72 20.89 -3.22
CA TYR A 16 1.67 20.25 -2.30
C TYR A 16 1.49 18.73 -2.23
N ALA A 17 0.57 18.18 -2.99
CA ALA A 17 0.24 16.76 -2.89
C ALA A 17 1.45 15.85 -3.14
N GLU A 18 2.32 16.23 -4.06
CA GLU A 18 3.49 15.43 -4.38
C GLU A 18 4.61 15.54 -3.36
N LEU A 19 4.59 16.62 -2.57
CA LEU A 19 5.61 16.86 -1.57
C LEU A 19 5.22 16.31 -0.20
N ALA A 20 3.94 15.98 -0.03
CA ALA A 20 3.46 15.49 1.24
C ALA A 20 3.94 14.08 1.52
N THR A 21 4.26 13.80 2.79
CA THR A 21 4.63 12.45 3.20
C THR A 21 3.42 11.54 3.23
N ALA A 22 3.67 10.24 3.19
CA ALA A 22 2.59 9.27 3.27
C ALA A 22 1.93 9.31 4.65
N ASP A 23 0.62 9.09 4.68
CA ASP A 23 -0.12 9.00 5.93
C ASP A 23 0.05 7.63 6.58
N ILE A 24 0.15 6.59 5.75
CA ILE A 24 0.34 5.22 6.20
C ILE A 24 1.49 4.63 5.41
N SER A 25 2.38 3.94 6.12
CA SER A 25 3.55 3.33 5.51
C SER A 25 3.63 1.87 5.92
N TYR A 26 3.82 1.00 4.95
CA TYR A 26 4.09 -0.42 5.17
C TYR A 26 5.52 -0.68 4.71
N ASP A 27 6.44 -0.66 5.65
CA ASP A 27 7.87 -0.81 5.34
C ASP A 27 8.29 -2.26 5.29
N ASP A 28 9.05 -2.61 4.27
CA ASP A 28 9.59 -3.96 4.16
C ASP A 28 10.48 -4.27 5.36
N ILE A 29 10.34 -5.49 5.87
CA ILE A 29 11.16 -5.99 6.97
C ILE A 29 12.24 -6.86 6.32
N THR A 30 13.46 -6.35 6.27
CA THR A 30 14.57 -7.03 5.60
C THR A 30 15.50 -7.75 6.56
N GLU A 31 15.32 -7.56 7.85
CA GLU A 31 16.17 -8.17 8.87
C GLU A 31 15.30 -8.91 9.90
N GLY A 32 15.92 -9.79 10.65
CA GLY A 32 15.23 -10.53 11.68
C GLY A 32 14.83 -11.91 11.23
N GLU A 33 14.09 -12.63 12.07
CA GLU A 33 13.72 -14.01 11.84
C GLU A 33 12.61 -14.19 10.80
N SER A 34 11.83 -13.13 10.58
CA SER A 34 10.68 -13.19 9.68
C SER A 34 10.65 -12.01 8.73
N PRO A 35 11.58 -11.98 7.76
CA PRO A 35 11.55 -10.91 6.76
C PRO A 35 10.23 -10.94 6.00
N ALA A 36 9.72 -9.77 5.70
CA ALA A 36 8.46 -9.63 4.96
C ALA A 36 8.55 -8.44 4.02
N THR A 37 7.87 -8.53 2.90
CA THR A 37 7.75 -7.43 1.96
C THR A 37 6.29 -7.09 1.77
N TYR A 38 6.01 -5.87 1.32
CA TYR A 38 4.66 -5.41 1.10
C TYR A 38 4.46 -5.02 -0.35
N GLU A 39 3.31 -5.38 -0.87
CA GLU A 39 2.88 -4.99 -2.21
C GLU A 39 1.43 -4.55 -2.13
N TYR A 40 0.99 -3.84 -3.15
CA TYR A 40 -0.40 -3.47 -3.24
C TYR A 40 -0.98 -3.94 -4.56
N ASP A 41 -2.30 -4.08 -4.62
CA ASP A 41 -2.99 -4.21 -5.89
C ASP A 41 -4.31 -3.44 -5.81
N LEU A 42 -4.90 -3.23 -6.98
CA LEU A 42 -6.16 -2.53 -7.09
C LEU A 42 -7.24 -3.53 -7.49
N LEU A 43 -8.32 -3.55 -6.74
CA LEU A 43 -9.43 -4.41 -7.05
C LEU A 43 -10.35 -3.75 -8.08
N PRO A 44 -11.16 -4.53 -8.83
CA PRO A 44 -12.06 -3.95 -9.83
C PRO A 44 -13.01 -2.89 -9.27
N SER A 45 -13.34 -2.97 -7.98
CA SER A 45 -14.20 -1.99 -7.33
C SER A 45 -13.52 -0.65 -7.08
N GLY A 46 -12.20 -0.58 -7.25
CA GLY A 46 -11.42 0.59 -6.88
C GLY A 46 -10.85 0.52 -5.47
N ALA A 47 -11.07 -0.57 -4.76
CA ALA A 47 -10.47 -0.77 -3.45
C ALA A 47 -8.98 -1.02 -3.59
N LEU A 48 -8.21 -0.57 -2.60
CA LEU A 48 -6.77 -0.78 -2.53
C LEU A 48 -6.49 -1.91 -1.54
N ARG A 49 -5.80 -2.95 -1.98
CA ARG A 49 -5.46 -4.08 -1.12
C ARG A 49 -3.96 -4.12 -0.88
N ILE A 50 -3.59 -4.27 0.39
CA ILE A 50 -2.19 -4.37 0.80
C ILE A 50 -1.90 -5.81 1.15
N LEU A 51 -0.84 -6.35 0.57
CA LEU A 51 -0.45 -7.75 0.75
C LEU A 51 0.91 -7.81 1.43
N ARG A 52 1.02 -8.73 2.37
CA ARG A 52 2.28 -9.03 3.03
C ARG A 52 2.78 -10.38 2.53
N MET A 53 4.01 -10.41 2.04
CA MET A 53 4.65 -11.62 1.58
C MET A 53 5.79 -11.99 2.51
N THR A 54 5.80 -13.25 2.94
CA THR A 54 6.90 -13.82 3.70
C THR A 54 7.48 -14.98 2.88
N LYS A 55 8.77 -15.17 3.02
CA LYS A 55 9.46 -16.21 2.26
C LYS A 55 8.89 -17.58 2.59
N GLY A 56 8.54 -18.33 1.55
CA GLY A 56 8.03 -19.68 1.71
C GLY A 56 6.57 -19.78 2.07
N GLU A 57 5.87 -18.65 2.16
CA GLU A 57 4.45 -18.63 2.51
C GLU A 57 3.64 -17.90 1.45
N ALA A 58 2.35 -18.19 1.42
CA ALA A 58 1.44 -17.50 0.52
C ALA A 58 1.25 -16.06 1.01
N ALA A 59 0.95 -15.17 0.07
CA ALA A 59 0.67 -13.78 0.41
C ALA A 59 -0.57 -13.68 1.31
N VAL A 60 -0.50 -12.80 2.28
CA VAL A 60 -1.59 -12.56 3.23
C VAL A 60 -2.12 -11.16 3.02
N VAL A 61 -3.44 -11.02 3.03
CA VAL A 61 -4.06 -9.70 2.96
C VAL A 61 -3.85 -9.00 4.29
N GLU A 62 -3.07 -7.91 4.28
CA GLU A 62 -2.80 -7.14 5.47
C GLU A 62 -3.91 -6.15 5.75
N SER A 63 -4.36 -5.46 4.71
CA SER A 63 -5.39 -4.42 4.82
C SER A 63 -6.09 -4.23 3.49
N ILE A 64 -7.33 -3.77 3.55
CA ILE A 64 -8.07 -3.33 2.37
C ILE A 64 -8.66 -1.96 2.66
N TYR A 65 -8.41 -1.01 1.77
CA TYR A 65 -8.95 0.34 1.87
C TYR A 65 -10.07 0.50 0.85
N ALA A 66 -11.26 0.86 1.32
CA ALA A 66 -12.42 1.02 0.44
C ALA A 66 -12.17 2.11 -0.60
N PRO A 67 -12.83 2.02 -1.77
CA PRO A 67 -12.78 3.11 -2.74
C PRO A 67 -13.21 4.41 -2.07
N GLY A 68 -12.48 5.48 -2.33
CA GLY A 68 -12.80 6.78 -1.73
C GLY A 68 -12.13 7.07 -0.41
N LEU A 69 -11.48 6.10 0.23
CA LEU A 69 -10.72 6.35 1.46
C LEU A 69 -9.28 6.76 1.19
N TRP A 70 -8.76 6.41 0.04
CA TRP A 70 -7.38 6.71 -0.34
C TRP A 70 -7.39 7.47 -1.66
N PHE A 71 -6.36 8.28 -1.91
CA PHE A 71 -6.26 8.97 -3.19
C PHE A 71 -4.93 8.77 -3.89
N ARG A 72 -3.93 8.28 -3.19
CA ARG A 72 -2.62 8.03 -3.79
C ARG A 72 -1.95 6.86 -3.10
N VAL A 73 -1.30 6.00 -3.89
CA VAL A 73 -0.50 4.90 -3.37
C VAL A 73 0.80 4.86 -4.15
N GLN A 74 1.88 4.57 -3.46
CA GLN A 74 3.21 4.41 -4.05
C GLN A 74 3.82 3.14 -3.49
N GLY A 75 4.62 2.46 -4.29
CA GLY A 75 5.31 1.27 -3.86
C GLY A 75 5.25 0.20 -4.93
N GLN A 76 5.51 -1.04 -4.52
CA GLN A 76 5.52 -2.18 -5.43
C GLN A 76 4.09 -2.63 -5.71
N CYS A 77 3.69 -2.51 -6.95
CA CYS A 77 2.39 -3.02 -7.40
C CYS A 77 2.52 -4.49 -7.77
N ARG A 78 1.64 -5.32 -7.19
CA ARG A 78 1.62 -6.75 -7.51
C ARG A 78 1.06 -7.01 -8.90
N GLY A 79 0.34 -6.05 -9.43
CA GLY A 79 -0.34 -6.16 -10.71
C GLY A 79 -1.80 -5.81 -10.53
N ASN A 80 -2.48 -5.53 -11.63
CA ASN A 80 -3.90 -5.27 -11.57
C ASN A 80 -4.67 -6.57 -11.47
N ALA A 81 -5.69 -6.59 -10.65
CA ALA A 81 -6.60 -7.72 -10.57
C ALA A 81 -7.57 -7.65 -11.74
N GLU A 82 -7.14 -8.10 -12.87
CA GLU A 82 -7.95 -8.08 -14.08
C GLU A 82 -8.69 -9.39 -14.27
#